data_2f8cabd0a1deb0001a172b2fac48dd82
#
_entry.id   2f8cabd0a1deb0001a172b2fac48dd82
#
_cell.length_a   1.000
_cell.length_b   1.000
_cell.length_c   1.000
_cell.angle_alpha   90.00
_cell.angle_beta   90.00
_cell.angle_gamma   90.00
#
_symmetry.space_group_name_H-M   'P 1'
#
loop_
_entity.id
_entity.type
_entity.pdbx_description
1 polymer ?
#
loop_
_entity_poly.entity_id
_entity_poly.type
_entity_poly.pdbx_seq_one_letter_code
_entity_poly.pdbx_strand_id
1 'polypeptide(L)'
;DQLASMFALGRRNLERRFRKATSNSVIEYMQRVKIEAAKRRLESSRENVTEVMYKVGYTDTKAFRTTFKKITGLSPVQYRAKYNREVMVP
;
A
#
# COMPACT_ATOMS: atom_id res chain seq x y z
N ASP A 1 -8.15 26.23 -17.91
CA ASP A 1 -7.68 26.58 -16.58
C ASP A 1 -6.15 26.61 -16.55
N GLN A 2 -5.62 27.75 -16.18
CA GLN A 2 -4.17 27.96 -16.17
C GLN A 2 -3.48 27.01 -15.19
N LEU A 3 -4.07 26.79 -14.05
CA LEU A 3 -3.52 25.88 -13.05
C LEU A 3 -3.47 24.45 -13.59
N ALA A 4 -4.53 24.02 -14.25
CA ALA A 4 -4.58 22.71 -14.85
C ALA A 4 -3.54 22.54 -15.95
N SER A 5 -3.31 23.61 -16.74
CA SER A 5 -2.28 23.59 -17.77
C SER A 5 -0.88 23.45 -17.18
N MET A 6 -0.60 24.16 -16.10
CA MET A 6 0.68 24.06 -15.42
C MET A 6 0.88 22.66 -14.84
N PHE A 7 -0.17 22.10 -14.27
CA PHE A 7 -0.13 20.74 -13.76
C PHE A 7 0.14 19.74 -14.86
N ALA A 8 -0.51 19.93 -16.02
CA ALA A 8 -0.32 19.01 -17.14
C ALA A 8 1.12 19.01 -17.64
N LEU A 9 1.75 20.17 -17.72
CA LEU A 9 3.14 20.28 -18.13
C LEU A 9 4.09 19.64 -17.11
N GLY A 10 3.89 19.93 -15.83
CA GLY A 10 4.68 19.34 -14.78
C GLY A 10 4.49 17.84 -14.70
N ARG A 11 3.25 17.40 -14.89
CA ARG A 11 2.93 15.98 -14.89
C ARG A 11 3.63 15.21 -16.00
N ARG A 12 3.69 15.78 -17.19
CA ARG A 12 4.40 15.14 -18.31
C ARG A 12 5.86 14.96 -17.99
N ASN A 13 6.51 15.98 -17.45
CA ASN A 13 7.91 15.89 -17.07
C ASN A 13 8.14 14.85 -15.99
N LEU A 14 7.25 14.79 -15.02
CA LEU A 14 7.33 13.83 -13.94
C LEU A 14 7.19 12.40 -14.45
N GLU A 15 6.19 12.15 -15.30
CA GLU A 15 5.99 10.84 -15.89
C GLU A 15 7.20 10.39 -16.70
N ARG A 16 7.81 11.30 -17.43
CA ARG A 16 8.99 11.01 -18.22
C ARG A 16 10.16 10.60 -17.33
N ARG A 17 10.35 11.28 -16.21
CA ARG A 17 11.41 10.93 -15.26
C ARG A 17 11.19 9.55 -14.66
N PHE A 18 9.96 9.25 -14.26
CA PHE A 18 9.65 7.95 -13.69
C PHE A 18 9.90 6.83 -14.69
N ARG A 19 9.54 7.05 -15.94
CA ARG A 19 9.77 6.05 -16.97
C ARG A 19 11.27 5.79 -17.20
N LYS A 20 12.08 6.82 -17.09
CA LYS A 20 13.53 6.67 -17.22
C LYS A 20 14.15 5.97 -16.03
N ALA A 21 13.67 6.30 -14.82
CA ALA A 21 14.23 5.73 -13.60
C ALA A 21 13.87 4.25 -13.50
N THR A 22 12.59 3.94 -13.40
CA THR A 22 12.05 2.58 -13.52
C THR A 22 10.58 2.71 -13.95
N SER A 23 10.14 1.81 -14.81
CA SER A 23 8.77 1.85 -15.29
C SER A 23 7.74 1.65 -14.18
N ASN A 24 8.14 1.06 -13.05
CA ASN A 24 7.23 0.69 -11.98
C ASN A 24 7.35 1.56 -10.73
N SER A 25 8.14 2.63 -10.76
CA SER A 25 8.37 3.44 -9.55
C SER A 25 7.10 4.01 -8.95
N VAL A 26 6.19 4.52 -9.78
CA VAL A 26 4.93 5.09 -9.31
C VAL A 26 4.04 4.00 -8.72
N ILE A 27 3.95 2.88 -9.39
CA ILE A 27 3.16 1.73 -8.93
C ILE A 27 3.70 1.22 -7.59
N GLU A 28 5.01 1.08 -7.48
CA GLU A 28 5.63 0.63 -6.23
C GLU A 28 5.37 1.59 -5.09
N TYR A 29 5.46 2.89 -5.35
CA TYR A 29 5.16 3.89 -4.35
C TYR A 29 3.72 3.78 -3.85
N MET A 30 2.76 3.65 -4.76
CA MET A 30 1.37 3.49 -4.40
C MET A 30 1.13 2.22 -3.61
N GLN A 31 1.79 1.13 -3.99
CA GLN A 31 1.70 -0.12 -3.24
C GLN A 31 2.21 0.07 -1.80
N ARG A 32 3.34 0.75 -1.64
CA ARG A 32 3.89 1.00 -0.31
C ARG A 32 2.96 1.83 0.56
N VAL A 33 2.35 2.85 -0.01
CA VAL A 33 1.38 3.69 0.72
C VAL A 33 0.21 2.85 1.22
N LYS A 34 -0.33 2.00 0.34
CA LYS A 34 -1.45 1.13 0.71
C LYS A 34 -1.06 0.11 1.76
N ILE A 35 0.12 -0.48 1.62
CA ILE A 35 0.60 -1.49 2.58
C ILE A 35 0.90 -0.85 3.94
N GLU A 36 1.46 0.36 3.95
CA GLU A 36 1.67 1.07 5.22
C GLU A 36 0.35 1.34 5.95
N ALA A 37 -0.68 1.73 5.20
CA ALA A 37 -2.01 1.91 5.78
C ALA A 37 -2.56 0.58 6.32
N ALA A 38 -2.36 -0.51 5.59
CA ALA A 38 -2.78 -1.84 6.04
C ALA A 38 -2.06 -2.26 7.31
N LYS A 39 -0.76 -2.02 7.39
CA LYS A 39 0.02 -2.33 8.58
C LYS A 39 -0.56 -1.65 9.83
N ARG A 40 -0.86 -0.37 9.73
CA ARG A 40 -1.41 0.38 10.86
C ARG A 40 -2.74 -0.21 11.32
N ARG A 41 -3.60 -0.56 10.37
CA ARG A 41 -4.90 -1.16 10.72
C ARG A 41 -4.74 -2.54 11.34
N LEU A 42 -3.82 -3.35 10.81
CA LEU A 42 -3.55 -4.68 11.37
C LEU A 42 -2.97 -4.60 12.77
N GLU A 43 -2.18 -3.55 13.06
CA GLU A 43 -1.55 -3.37 14.36
C GLU A 43 -2.54 -2.85 15.42
N SER A 44 -3.53 -2.05 15.03
CA SER A 44 -4.31 -1.28 15.98
C SER A 44 -5.82 -1.57 15.96
N SER A 45 -6.30 -2.42 15.05
CA SER A 45 -7.73 -2.69 14.96
C SER A 45 -8.02 -4.19 15.00
N ARG A 46 -9.31 -4.52 15.18
CA ARG A 46 -9.78 -5.90 15.13
C ARG A 46 -10.42 -6.24 13.78
N GLU A 47 -10.34 -5.35 12.82
CA GLU A 47 -10.85 -5.61 11.49
C GLU A 47 -10.20 -6.87 10.92
N ASN A 48 -10.98 -7.71 10.23
CA ASN A 48 -10.37 -8.88 9.62
C ASN A 48 -9.51 -8.46 8.41
N VAL A 49 -8.66 -9.37 7.96
CA VAL A 49 -7.71 -9.07 6.89
C VAL A 49 -8.43 -8.62 5.61
N THR A 50 -9.57 -9.22 5.29
CA THR A 50 -10.34 -8.85 4.11
C THR A 50 -10.87 -7.42 4.20
N GLU A 51 -11.36 -7.02 5.36
CA GLU A 51 -11.81 -5.65 5.57
C GLU A 51 -10.67 -4.66 5.42
N VAL A 52 -9.52 -4.97 6.00
CA VAL A 52 -8.32 -4.12 5.86
C VAL A 52 -7.95 -3.99 4.40
N MET A 53 -7.94 -5.11 3.67
CA MET A 53 -7.62 -5.14 2.25
C MET A 53 -8.49 -4.16 1.45
N TYR A 54 -9.81 -4.23 1.63
CA TYR A 54 -10.73 -3.35 0.91
C TYR A 54 -10.56 -1.89 1.32
N LYS A 55 -10.37 -1.62 2.59
CA LYS A 55 -10.23 -0.24 3.08
C LYS A 55 -8.98 0.45 2.53
N VAL A 56 -7.92 -0.28 2.30
CA VAL A 56 -6.71 0.32 1.72
C VAL A 56 -6.69 0.31 0.20
N GLY A 57 -7.73 -0.23 -0.45
CA GLY A 57 -7.90 -0.10 -1.88
C GLY A 57 -7.55 -1.32 -2.70
N TYR A 58 -7.34 -2.47 -2.09
CA TYR A 58 -7.17 -3.72 -2.82
C TYR A 58 -8.49 -4.45 -2.95
N THR A 59 -8.71 -5.09 -4.09
CA THR A 59 -9.91 -5.90 -4.33
C THR A 59 -9.59 -7.37 -4.57
N ASP A 60 -8.31 -7.70 -4.79
CA ASP A 60 -7.84 -9.06 -5.05
C ASP A 60 -7.01 -9.53 -3.87
N THR A 61 -7.49 -10.56 -3.19
CA THR A 61 -6.83 -11.13 -2.02
C THR A 61 -5.42 -11.62 -2.33
N LYS A 62 -5.25 -12.27 -3.47
CA LYS A 62 -3.94 -12.80 -3.85
C LYS A 62 -2.95 -11.66 -4.09
N ALA A 63 -3.37 -10.62 -4.80
CA ALA A 63 -2.51 -9.46 -5.06
C ALA A 63 -2.14 -8.76 -3.75
N PHE A 64 -3.10 -8.60 -2.85
CA PHE A 64 -2.85 -7.98 -1.55
C PHE A 64 -1.83 -8.79 -0.74
N ARG A 65 -2.03 -10.09 -0.61
CA ARG A 65 -1.13 -10.94 0.16
C ARG A 65 0.27 -10.94 -0.42
N THR A 66 0.38 -11.08 -1.73
CA THR A 66 1.68 -11.11 -2.41
C THR A 66 2.43 -9.80 -2.20
N THR A 67 1.75 -8.67 -2.39
CA THR A 67 2.36 -7.36 -2.22
C THR A 67 2.74 -7.10 -0.77
N PHE A 68 1.86 -7.45 0.16
CA PHE A 68 2.11 -7.27 1.58
C PHE A 68 3.35 -8.06 2.02
N LYS A 69 3.43 -9.32 1.63
CA LYS A 69 4.57 -10.17 1.98
C LYS A 69 5.85 -9.66 1.34
N LYS A 70 5.78 -9.18 0.09
CA LYS A 70 6.93 -8.64 -0.59
C LYS A 70 7.51 -7.44 0.15
N ILE A 71 6.66 -6.57 0.67
CA ILE A 71 7.09 -5.33 1.32
C ILE A 71 7.46 -5.55 2.78
N THR A 72 6.70 -6.36 3.51
CA THR A 72 6.90 -6.54 4.96
C THR A 72 7.67 -7.79 5.33
N GLY A 73 7.75 -8.76 4.44
CA GLY A 73 8.35 -10.07 4.74
C GLY A 73 7.40 -11.05 5.41
N LEU A 74 6.18 -10.63 5.75
CA LEU A 74 5.20 -11.47 6.42
C LEU A 74 3.86 -11.39 5.70
N SER A 75 3.05 -12.44 5.83
CA SER A 75 1.67 -12.36 5.37
C SER A 75 0.88 -11.42 6.29
N PRO A 76 -0.28 -10.89 5.83
CA PRO A 76 -1.09 -10.04 6.70
C PRO A 76 -1.48 -10.71 8.01
N VAL A 77 -1.81 -12.01 7.98
CA VAL A 77 -2.17 -12.76 9.18
C VAL A 77 -0.98 -12.88 10.11
N GLN A 78 0.19 -13.23 9.57
CA GLN A 78 1.41 -13.33 10.35
C GLN A 78 1.81 -11.99 10.96
N TYR A 79 1.66 -10.93 10.18
CA TYR A 79 1.97 -9.59 10.65
C TYR A 79 1.08 -9.20 11.83
N ARG A 80 -0.22 -9.45 11.72
CA ARG A 80 -1.15 -9.16 12.83
C ARG A 80 -0.77 -9.96 14.08
N ALA A 81 -0.51 -11.26 13.90
CA ALA A 81 -0.15 -12.10 15.04
C ALA A 81 1.10 -11.60 15.76
N LYS A 82 2.02 -11.01 15.02
CA LYS A 82 3.28 -10.53 15.59
C LYS A 82 3.16 -9.13 16.22
N TYR A 83 2.38 -8.24 15.61
CA TYR A 83 2.42 -6.83 15.99
C TYR A 83 1.12 -6.28 16.57
N ASN A 84 0.01 -7.01 16.53
CA ASN A 84 -1.24 -6.50 17.09
C ASN A 84 -1.22 -6.65 18.61
N ARG A 85 -1.31 -5.52 19.30
CA ARG A 85 -1.23 -5.49 20.76
C ARG A 85 -2.35 -6.25 21.45
N GLU A 86 -3.55 -6.22 20.87
CA GLU A 86 -4.70 -6.91 21.43
C GLU A 86 -4.55 -8.43 21.36
N VAL A 87 -3.90 -8.91 20.29
CA VAL A 87 -3.65 -10.35 20.12
C VAL A 87 -2.50 -10.82 21.00
N MET A 88 -1.52 -9.95 21.25
CA MET A 88 -0.31 -10.30 21.97
C MET A 88 -0.45 -10.17 23.50
N VAL A 89 -1.48 -9.51 23.96
CA VAL A 89 -1.73 -9.39 25.42
C VAL A 89 -2.32 -10.70 25.91
N PRO A 90 -1.70 -11.36 26.90
CA PRO A 90 -2.19 -12.61 27.46
C PRO A 90 -3.48 -12.44 28.24
#